data_4ac43931f98d40d128e033cac5552502
#
_entry.id   4ac43931f98d40d128e033cac5552502
#
_cell.length_a   1.000
_cell.length_b   1.000
_cell.length_c   1.000
_cell.angle_alpha   90.00
_cell.angle_beta   90.00
_cell.angle_gamma   90.00
#
_symmetry.space_group_name_H-M   'P 1'
#
loop_
_entity.id
_entity.type
_entity.pdbx_description
1 polymer ?
#
loop_
_entity_poly.entity_id
_entity_poly.type
_entity_poly.pdbx_seq_one_letter_code
_entity_poly.pdbx_strand_id
1 'polypeptide(L)'
;MISFIINAIEQAGYLGILVLMALENIFPPMPSEVIMGIGGLLVSQGKMEFWPLLIAGTIGSTLGNYAWYWAGDTWGYERLRPFVDRRGRWLTVEWHDVERASAFFLRRGQWTVFFARFLPLFRTLISLPAGLAHMNKGRFLLYTFSGAAIWNVLLIKAGSMLAGAENVLGWIVGGLIALTLGAYIWRVIRWKPRAER
;
A
#
# COMPACT_ATOMS: atom_id res chain seq x y z
N MET A 1 1.85 -7.39 16.18
CA MET A 1 2.11 -6.86 14.82
C MET A 1 3.45 -6.14 14.75
N ILE A 2 3.73 -5.13 15.58
CA ILE A 2 5.04 -4.42 15.59
C ILE A 2 6.18 -5.41 15.84
N SER A 3 6.08 -6.29 16.83
CA SER A 3 7.09 -7.32 17.11
C SER A 3 7.33 -8.26 15.91
N PHE A 4 6.28 -8.60 15.16
CA PHE A 4 6.42 -9.38 13.94
C PHE A 4 7.21 -8.64 12.86
N ILE A 5 6.92 -7.35 12.67
CA ILE A 5 7.63 -6.50 11.71
C ILE A 5 9.11 -6.36 12.11
N ILE A 6 9.38 -6.09 13.38
CA ILE A 6 10.75 -5.98 13.90
C ILE A 6 11.50 -7.30 13.70
N ASN A 7 10.92 -8.42 14.10
CA ASN A 7 11.55 -9.74 13.93
C ASN A 7 11.80 -10.08 12.45
N ALA A 8 10.85 -9.74 11.56
CA ALA A 8 11.02 -9.96 10.12
C ALA A 8 12.16 -9.11 9.55
N ILE A 9 12.32 -7.87 10.03
CA ILE A 9 13.41 -6.99 9.62
C ILE A 9 14.74 -7.48 10.20
N GLU A 10 14.77 -7.89 11.46
CA GLU A 10 16.01 -8.37 12.12
C GLU A 10 16.50 -9.69 11.53
N GLN A 11 15.60 -10.62 11.19
CA GLN A 11 15.97 -11.94 10.63
C GLN A 11 16.22 -11.92 9.12
N ALA A 12 15.41 -11.21 8.36
CA ALA A 12 15.44 -11.21 6.90
C ALA A 12 16.00 -9.91 6.28
N GLY A 13 16.33 -8.90 7.08
CA GLY A 13 16.92 -7.65 6.61
C GLY A 13 16.08 -6.95 5.51
N TYR A 14 16.75 -6.56 4.44
CA TYR A 14 16.11 -5.90 3.30
C TYR A 14 15.11 -6.79 2.55
N LEU A 15 15.32 -8.12 2.56
CA LEU A 15 14.36 -9.07 1.98
C LEU A 15 13.06 -9.07 2.79
N GLY A 16 13.14 -8.99 4.12
CA GLY A 16 11.98 -8.84 4.99
C GLY A 16 11.18 -7.57 4.67
N ILE A 17 11.87 -6.44 4.47
CA ILE A 17 11.25 -5.18 4.03
C ILE A 17 10.53 -5.36 2.68
N LEU A 18 11.20 -5.96 1.69
CA LEU A 18 10.62 -6.19 0.36
C LEU A 18 9.34 -7.00 0.45
N VAL A 19 9.37 -8.12 1.18
CA VAL A 19 8.20 -9.00 1.35
C VAL A 19 7.08 -8.30 2.11
N LEU A 20 7.39 -7.61 3.22
CA LEU A 20 6.40 -6.88 4.01
C LEU A 20 5.72 -5.79 3.18
N MET A 21 6.49 -5.02 2.39
CA MET A 21 5.95 -3.97 1.52
C MET A 21 5.13 -4.54 0.35
N ALA A 22 5.47 -5.73 -0.15
CA ALA A 22 4.65 -6.41 -1.15
C ALA A 22 3.32 -6.89 -0.54
N LEU A 23 3.38 -7.53 0.63
CA LEU A 23 2.20 -8.05 1.34
C LEU A 23 1.27 -6.94 1.81
N GLU A 24 1.80 -5.80 2.27
CA GLU A 24 1.00 -4.65 2.69
C GLU A 24 0.12 -4.13 1.55
N ASN A 25 0.65 -4.08 0.33
CA ASN A 25 -0.12 -3.64 -0.82
C ASN A 25 -1.17 -4.66 -1.29
N ILE A 26 -1.03 -5.94 -0.92
CA ILE A 26 -2.02 -6.99 -1.19
C ILE A 26 -3.04 -7.05 -0.04
N PHE A 27 -2.58 -6.85 1.20
CA PHE A 27 -3.37 -6.95 2.43
C PHE A 27 -3.43 -5.59 3.15
N PRO A 28 -4.53 -4.83 3.03
CA PRO A 28 -4.64 -3.43 3.49
C PRO A 28 -4.37 -3.12 4.97
N PRO A 29 -4.44 -4.06 5.94
CA PRO A 29 -4.30 -3.71 7.35
C PRO A 29 -2.86 -3.41 7.83
N MET A 30 -1.84 -3.54 6.96
CA MET A 30 -0.47 -3.19 7.33
C MET A 30 -0.10 -1.82 6.74
N PRO A 31 0.14 -0.79 7.57
CA PRO A 31 0.53 0.52 7.04
C PRO A 31 2.03 0.55 6.69
N SER A 32 2.36 0.87 5.45
CA SER A 32 3.75 1.07 5.00
C SER A 32 4.48 2.17 5.77
N GLU A 33 3.74 3.10 6.32
CA GLU A 33 4.22 4.16 7.19
C GLU A 33 4.96 3.58 8.40
N VAL A 34 4.47 2.47 8.93
CA VAL A 34 5.12 1.74 10.04
C VAL A 34 6.38 1.03 9.57
N ILE A 35 6.29 0.29 8.46
CA ILE A 35 7.43 -0.50 7.94
C ILE A 35 8.59 0.42 7.57
N MET A 36 8.33 1.43 6.74
CA MET A 36 9.37 2.35 6.27
C MET A 36 9.79 3.35 7.34
N GLY A 37 8.90 3.73 8.28
CA GLY A 37 9.24 4.56 9.44
C GLY A 37 10.19 3.85 10.40
N ILE A 38 9.94 2.57 10.74
CA ILE A 38 10.87 1.75 11.52
C ILE A 38 12.17 1.56 10.77
N GLY A 39 12.13 1.31 9.46
CA GLY A 39 13.33 1.24 8.62
C GLY A 39 14.15 2.53 8.68
N GLY A 40 13.50 3.70 8.64
CA GLY A 40 14.15 5.01 8.78
C GLY A 40 14.79 5.21 10.15
N LEU A 41 14.15 4.75 11.23
CA LEU A 41 14.74 4.74 12.57
C LEU A 41 15.99 3.84 12.62
N LEU A 42 15.96 2.65 12.01
CA LEU A 42 17.11 1.76 11.94
C LEU A 42 18.26 2.35 11.11
N VAL A 43 17.95 3.13 10.08
CA VAL A 43 18.96 3.88 9.31
C VAL A 43 19.65 4.92 10.19
N SER A 44 18.91 5.68 11.00
CA SER A 44 19.50 6.68 11.90
C SER A 44 20.35 6.07 13.01
N GLN A 45 20.04 4.82 13.42
CA GLN A 45 20.80 4.04 14.38
C GLN A 45 22.03 3.34 13.75
N GLY A 46 22.28 3.51 12.44
CA GLY A 46 23.35 2.84 11.72
C GLY A 46 23.18 1.33 11.53
N LYS A 47 21.98 0.79 11.81
CA LYS A 47 21.66 -0.65 11.66
C LYS A 47 21.24 -1.02 10.25
N MET A 48 20.80 -0.06 9.46
CA MET A 48 20.41 -0.23 8.06
C MET A 48 20.97 0.93 7.22
N GLU A 49 21.13 0.68 5.91
CA GLU A 49 21.53 1.70 4.95
C GLU A 49 20.31 2.26 4.19
N PHE A 50 20.34 3.55 3.91
CA PHE A 50 19.23 4.26 3.26
C PHE A 50 18.90 3.70 1.87
N TRP A 51 19.90 3.52 1.01
CA TRP A 51 19.67 3.12 -0.39
C TRP A 51 19.15 1.70 -0.54
N PRO A 52 19.73 0.67 0.10
CA PRO A 52 19.16 -0.68 0.05
C PRO A 52 17.75 -0.75 0.63
N LEU A 53 17.46 -0.03 1.71
CA LEU A 53 16.13 0.07 2.30
C LEU A 53 15.13 0.68 1.32
N LEU A 54 15.49 1.81 0.68
CA LEU A 54 14.65 2.48 -0.31
C LEU A 54 14.35 1.57 -1.50
N ILE A 55 15.38 0.90 -2.03
CA ILE A 55 15.24 -0.01 -3.18
C ILE A 55 14.33 -1.19 -2.82
N ALA A 56 14.60 -1.88 -1.71
CA ALA A 56 13.82 -3.02 -1.25
C ALA A 56 12.35 -2.64 -1.02
N GLY A 57 12.10 -1.52 -0.32
CA GLY A 57 10.75 -1.04 -0.05
C GLY A 57 10.00 -0.65 -1.33
N THR A 58 10.69 0.00 -2.27
CA THR A 58 10.07 0.45 -3.53
C THR A 58 9.77 -0.72 -4.46
N ILE A 59 10.67 -1.69 -4.58
CA ILE A 59 10.44 -2.91 -5.36
C ILE A 59 9.28 -3.70 -4.74
N GLY A 60 9.28 -3.92 -3.43
CA GLY A 60 8.21 -4.62 -2.73
C GLY A 60 6.85 -3.96 -2.96
N SER A 61 6.75 -2.65 -2.77
CA SER A 61 5.54 -1.88 -3.02
C SER A 61 5.08 -1.99 -4.49
N THR A 62 6.03 -1.94 -5.43
CA THR A 62 5.71 -2.05 -6.87
C THR A 62 5.17 -3.43 -7.22
N LEU A 63 5.78 -4.49 -6.68
CA LEU A 63 5.34 -5.88 -6.91
C LEU A 63 3.93 -6.13 -6.34
N GLY A 64 3.65 -5.67 -5.13
CA GLY A 64 2.33 -5.80 -4.51
C GLY A 64 1.24 -5.08 -5.31
N ASN A 65 1.53 -3.87 -5.80
CA ASN A 65 0.62 -3.13 -6.66
C ASN A 65 0.47 -3.75 -8.05
N TYR A 66 1.53 -4.35 -8.58
CA TYR A 66 1.47 -5.05 -9.86
C TYR A 66 0.55 -6.27 -9.81
N ALA A 67 0.46 -6.96 -8.67
CA ALA A 67 -0.49 -8.07 -8.51
C ALA A 67 -1.95 -7.61 -8.74
N TRP A 68 -2.36 -6.46 -8.20
CA TRP A 68 -3.68 -5.88 -8.44
C TRP A 68 -3.87 -5.40 -9.89
N TYR A 69 -2.84 -4.77 -10.46
CA TYR A 69 -2.86 -4.40 -11.87
C TYR A 69 -3.05 -5.63 -12.76
N TRP A 70 -2.27 -6.69 -12.53
CA TRP A 70 -2.34 -7.94 -13.28
C TRP A 70 -3.71 -8.60 -13.15
N ALA A 71 -4.28 -8.62 -11.96
CA ALA A 71 -5.65 -9.12 -11.73
C ALA A 71 -6.68 -8.34 -12.55
N GLY A 72 -6.57 -7.00 -12.59
CA GLY A 72 -7.43 -6.16 -13.42
C GLY A 72 -7.27 -6.41 -14.93
N ASP A 73 -6.01 -6.50 -15.40
CA ASP A 73 -5.65 -6.68 -16.80
C ASP A 73 -6.09 -8.06 -17.35
N THR A 74 -5.99 -9.12 -16.50
CA THR A 74 -6.25 -10.50 -16.95
C THR A 74 -7.68 -10.97 -16.69
N TRP A 75 -8.28 -10.58 -15.56
CA TRP A 75 -9.62 -11.08 -15.19
C TRP A 75 -10.74 -10.26 -15.81
N GLY A 76 -10.49 -8.99 -16.13
CA GLY A 76 -11.50 -8.10 -16.67
C GLY A 76 -12.68 -7.86 -15.72
N TYR A 77 -13.69 -7.12 -16.19
CA TYR A 77 -14.88 -6.80 -15.41
C TYR A 77 -15.71 -8.04 -15.04
N GLU A 78 -15.80 -9.02 -15.94
CA GLU A 78 -16.67 -10.19 -15.78
C GLU A 78 -16.27 -11.10 -14.61
N ARG A 79 -14.96 -11.33 -14.42
CA ARG A 79 -14.45 -12.20 -13.35
C ARG A 79 -14.18 -11.44 -12.06
N LEU A 80 -13.80 -10.17 -12.19
CA LEU A 80 -13.44 -9.34 -11.05
C LEU A 80 -14.65 -8.94 -10.21
N ARG A 81 -15.79 -8.63 -10.85
CA ARG A 81 -17.03 -8.24 -10.16
C ARG A 81 -17.50 -9.31 -9.17
N PRO A 82 -17.68 -10.59 -9.55
CA PRO A 82 -18.06 -11.63 -8.60
C PRO A 82 -17.04 -11.84 -7.47
N PHE A 83 -15.76 -11.64 -7.76
CA PHE A 83 -14.71 -11.73 -6.75
C PHE A 83 -14.81 -10.59 -5.73
N VAL A 84 -14.98 -9.36 -6.18
CA VAL A 84 -15.17 -8.19 -5.31
C VAL A 84 -16.48 -8.32 -4.51
N ASP A 85 -17.57 -8.77 -5.14
CA ASP A 85 -18.86 -8.96 -4.47
C ASP A 85 -18.78 -10.04 -3.36
N ARG A 86 -18.01 -11.11 -3.56
CA ARG A 86 -17.83 -12.19 -2.57
C ARG A 86 -16.80 -11.87 -1.49
N ARG A 87 -15.74 -11.17 -1.83
CA ARG A 87 -14.56 -10.91 -0.96
C ARG A 87 -14.40 -9.44 -0.58
N GLY A 88 -15.24 -8.54 -1.10
CA GLY A 88 -15.16 -7.10 -0.89
C GLY A 88 -15.26 -6.69 0.57
N ARG A 89 -15.98 -7.47 1.40
CA ARG A 89 -16.02 -7.26 2.85
C ARG A 89 -14.62 -7.28 3.49
N TRP A 90 -13.78 -8.24 3.10
CA TRP A 90 -12.42 -8.37 3.62
C TRP A 90 -11.45 -7.35 3.02
N LEU A 91 -11.66 -6.98 1.76
CA LEU A 91 -10.89 -5.97 1.05
C LEU A 91 -11.36 -4.56 1.38
N THR A 92 -12.51 -4.41 2.07
CA THR A 92 -13.19 -3.12 2.32
C THR A 92 -13.44 -2.30 1.06
N VAL A 93 -13.60 -2.98 -0.10
CA VAL A 93 -13.80 -2.39 -1.43
C VAL A 93 -15.15 -2.84 -1.96
N GLU A 94 -15.99 -1.89 -2.35
CA GLU A 94 -17.23 -2.15 -3.08
C GLU A 94 -16.99 -2.03 -4.58
N TRP A 95 -17.79 -2.77 -5.39
CA TRP A 95 -17.66 -2.68 -6.84
C TRP A 95 -17.82 -1.25 -7.36
N HIS A 96 -18.69 -0.47 -6.73
CA HIS A 96 -18.86 0.94 -7.05
C HIS A 96 -17.59 1.79 -6.84
N ASP A 97 -16.75 1.46 -5.87
CA ASP A 97 -15.46 2.14 -5.67
C ASP A 97 -14.52 1.84 -6.84
N VAL A 98 -14.55 0.61 -7.36
CA VAL A 98 -13.79 0.19 -8.56
C VAL A 98 -14.28 0.95 -9.79
N GLU A 99 -15.61 1.05 -9.98
CA GLU A 99 -16.21 1.79 -11.10
C GLU A 99 -15.88 3.28 -11.05
N ARG A 100 -15.97 3.90 -9.88
CA ARG A 100 -15.60 5.32 -9.67
C ARG A 100 -14.12 5.56 -9.96
N ALA A 101 -13.26 4.70 -9.44
CA ALA A 101 -11.82 4.80 -9.66
C ALA A 101 -11.48 4.58 -11.15
N SER A 102 -12.16 3.65 -11.85
CA SER A 102 -12.01 3.43 -13.29
C SER A 102 -12.46 4.66 -14.09
N ALA A 103 -13.62 5.22 -13.77
CA ALA A 103 -14.13 6.42 -14.42
C ALA A 103 -13.21 7.63 -14.19
N PHE A 104 -12.66 7.78 -12.98
CA PHE A 104 -11.69 8.81 -12.66
C PHE A 104 -10.40 8.62 -13.45
N PHE A 105 -9.90 7.38 -13.52
CA PHE A 105 -8.70 7.02 -14.28
C PHE A 105 -8.84 7.34 -15.76
N LEU A 106 -9.98 6.96 -16.39
CA LEU A 106 -10.26 7.24 -17.81
C LEU A 106 -10.34 8.74 -18.11
N ARG A 107 -10.85 9.53 -17.17
CA ARG A 107 -10.97 11.01 -17.32
C ARG A 107 -9.64 11.75 -17.13
N ARG A 108 -8.82 11.32 -16.16
CA ARG A 108 -7.59 12.01 -15.74
C ARG A 108 -6.32 11.42 -16.36
N GLY A 109 -6.43 10.25 -16.99
CA GLY A 109 -5.34 9.59 -17.68
C GLY A 109 -4.33 8.91 -16.76
N GLN A 110 -3.25 8.46 -17.37
CA GLN A 110 -2.25 7.59 -16.74
C GLN A 110 -1.46 8.23 -15.58
N TRP A 111 -1.34 9.56 -15.55
CA TRP A 111 -0.71 10.33 -14.47
C TRP A 111 -1.42 10.14 -13.12
N THR A 112 -2.69 9.74 -13.15
CA THR A 112 -3.46 9.42 -11.95
C THR A 112 -2.78 8.34 -11.11
N VAL A 113 -2.12 7.36 -11.74
CA VAL A 113 -1.38 6.30 -11.02
C VAL A 113 -0.26 6.90 -10.19
N PHE A 114 0.50 7.85 -10.74
CA PHE A 114 1.59 8.51 -10.02
C PHE A 114 1.07 9.32 -8.82
N PHE A 115 0.10 10.19 -9.04
CA PHE A 115 -0.42 11.06 -7.98
C PHE A 115 -1.19 10.31 -6.90
N ALA A 116 -1.88 9.21 -7.26
CA ALA A 116 -2.58 8.38 -6.30
C ALA A 116 -1.64 7.72 -5.26
N ARG A 117 -0.33 7.60 -5.57
CA ARG A 117 0.66 7.04 -4.62
C ARG A 117 0.86 7.90 -3.37
N PHE A 118 0.58 9.20 -3.45
CA PHE A 118 0.65 10.11 -2.32
C PHE A 118 -0.61 10.10 -1.43
N LEU A 119 -1.66 9.39 -1.87
CA LEU A 119 -2.92 9.28 -1.15
C LEU A 119 -3.05 7.87 -0.57
N PRO A 120 -2.97 7.69 0.77
CA PRO A 120 -2.91 6.36 1.40
C PRO A 120 -4.04 5.41 1.00
N LEU A 121 -5.27 5.91 0.86
CA LEU A 121 -6.45 5.11 0.50
C LEU A 121 -6.51 4.76 -0.99
N PHE A 122 -5.92 5.59 -1.86
CA PHE A 122 -6.05 5.44 -3.31
C PHE A 122 -4.88 4.71 -3.95
N ARG A 123 -3.73 4.64 -3.28
CA ARG A 123 -2.49 4.08 -3.84
C ARG A 123 -2.60 2.62 -4.26
N THR A 124 -3.32 1.78 -3.51
CA THR A 124 -3.56 0.38 -3.87
C THR A 124 -4.77 0.23 -4.79
N LEU A 125 -5.84 0.97 -4.51
CA LEU A 125 -7.09 0.87 -5.27
C LEU A 125 -6.94 1.27 -6.73
N ILE A 126 -6.07 2.24 -7.06
CA ILE A 126 -5.88 2.70 -8.44
C ILE A 126 -5.22 1.66 -9.36
N SER A 127 -4.51 0.69 -8.78
CA SER A 127 -3.82 -0.35 -9.55
C SER A 127 -4.80 -1.26 -10.29
N LEU A 128 -5.93 -1.57 -9.67
CA LEU A 128 -6.97 -2.39 -10.26
C LEU A 128 -7.66 -1.72 -11.46
N PRO A 129 -8.16 -0.47 -11.36
CA PRO A 129 -8.66 0.28 -12.52
C PRO A 129 -7.66 0.48 -13.65
N ALA A 130 -6.37 0.68 -13.31
CA ALA A 130 -5.34 0.80 -14.32
C ALA A 130 -5.17 -0.50 -15.13
N GLY A 131 -5.28 -1.66 -14.46
CA GLY A 131 -5.33 -2.97 -15.12
C GLY A 131 -6.58 -3.15 -15.97
N LEU A 132 -7.78 -2.85 -15.43
CA LEU A 132 -9.05 -2.92 -16.16
C LEU A 132 -9.08 -2.04 -17.42
N ALA A 133 -8.39 -0.90 -17.38
CA ALA A 133 -8.23 -0.01 -18.52
C ALA A 133 -7.11 -0.44 -19.49
N HIS A 134 -6.50 -1.62 -19.29
CA HIS A 134 -5.38 -2.14 -20.09
C HIS A 134 -4.25 -1.11 -20.29
N MET A 135 -3.93 -0.36 -19.22
CA MET A 135 -2.81 0.57 -19.26
C MET A 135 -1.52 -0.14 -19.62
N ASN A 136 -0.66 0.49 -20.43
CA ASN A 136 0.64 -0.10 -20.77
C ASN A 136 1.44 -0.47 -19.51
N LYS A 137 1.91 -1.73 -19.43
CA LYS A 137 2.61 -2.30 -18.25
C LYS A 137 3.85 -1.52 -17.85
N GLY A 138 4.66 -1.11 -18.85
CA GLY A 138 5.87 -0.32 -18.59
C GLY A 138 5.57 1.04 -17.98
N ARG A 139 4.54 1.74 -18.47
CA ARG A 139 4.12 3.03 -17.91
C ARG A 139 3.54 2.86 -16.51
N PHE A 140 2.73 1.81 -16.27
CA PHE A 140 2.22 1.50 -14.95
C PHE A 140 3.35 1.26 -13.94
N LEU A 141 4.33 0.42 -14.31
CA LEU A 141 5.49 0.14 -13.46
C LEU A 141 6.31 1.40 -13.20
N LEU A 142 6.57 2.22 -14.22
CA LEU A 142 7.33 3.46 -14.08
C LEU A 142 6.65 4.44 -13.11
N TYR A 143 5.35 4.70 -13.30
CA TYR A 143 4.61 5.63 -12.43
C TYR A 143 4.44 5.08 -11.01
N THR A 144 4.23 3.77 -10.87
CA THR A 144 4.15 3.11 -9.58
C THR A 144 5.48 3.18 -8.84
N PHE A 145 6.57 2.79 -9.51
CA PHE A 145 7.90 2.78 -8.93
C PHE A 145 8.36 4.19 -8.51
N SER A 146 8.24 5.17 -9.41
CA SER A 146 8.65 6.55 -9.11
C SER A 146 7.81 7.18 -8.00
N GLY A 147 6.50 7.00 -8.00
CA GLY A 147 5.63 7.49 -6.94
C GLY A 147 5.90 6.82 -5.60
N ALA A 148 6.08 5.49 -5.60
CA ALA A 148 6.42 4.73 -4.39
C ALA A 148 7.81 5.11 -3.86
N ALA A 149 8.79 5.33 -4.74
CA ALA A 149 10.14 5.76 -4.33
C ALA A 149 10.11 7.10 -3.60
N ILE A 150 9.41 8.10 -4.15
CA ILE A 150 9.28 9.41 -3.52
C ILE A 150 8.59 9.29 -2.16
N TRP A 151 7.48 8.52 -2.09
CA TRP A 151 6.77 8.28 -0.83
C TRP A 151 7.66 7.60 0.23
N ASN A 152 8.39 6.56 -0.17
CA ASN A 152 9.30 5.83 0.72
C ASN A 152 10.46 6.72 1.20
N VAL A 153 11.02 7.60 0.36
CA VAL A 153 12.01 8.60 0.78
C VAL A 153 11.45 9.48 1.90
N LEU A 154 10.21 9.97 1.75
CA LEU A 154 9.57 10.78 2.77
C LEU A 154 9.40 10.01 4.09
N LEU A 155 8.95 8.75 4.02
CA LEU A 155 8.75 7.91 5.20
C LEU A 155 10.07 7.56 5.91
N ILE A 156 11.11 7.18 5.16
CA ILE A 156 12.44 6.91 5.73
C ILE A 156 13.00 8.16 6.40
N LYS A 157 12.90 9.32 5.73
CA LYS A 157 13.36 10.59 6.30
C LYS A 157 12.58 10.95 7.56
N ALA A 158 11.24 10.85 7.53
CA ALA A 158 10.40 11.09 8.70
C ALA A 158 10.79 10.17 9.87
N GLY A 159 10.95 8.85 9.61
CA GLY A 159 11.40 7.88 10.61
C GLY A 159 12.77 8.20 11.17
N SER A 160 13.74 8.60 10.32
CA SER A 160 15.09 8.95 10.76
C SER A 160 15.13 10.24 11.59
N MET A 161 14.28 11.22 11.31
CA MET A 161 14.19 12.47 12.08
C MET A 161 13.59 12.27 13.47
N LEU A 162 12.74 11.23 13.65
CA LEU A 162 12.13 10.88 14.93
C LEU A 162 13.05 10.02 15.83
N ALA A 163 14.25 9.74 15.40
CA ALA A 163 15.22 8.90 16.11
C ALA A 163 15.66 9.41 17.48
N GLY A 164 15.46 10.69 17.79
CA GLY A 164 15.73 11.26 19.12
C GLY A 164 14.49 11.31 20.04
N ALA A 165 13.33 10.89 19.51
CA ALA A 165 12.04 10.97 20.18
C ALA A 165 11.32 9.61 20.14
N GLU A 166 11.99 8.55 20.60
CA GLU A 166 11.49 7.17 20.53
C GLU A 166 10.07 7.00 21.11
N ASN A 167 9.77 7.71 22.19
CA ASN A 167 8.44 7.71 22.79
C ASN A 167 7.40 8.36 21.85
N VAL A 168 7.74 9.45 21.18
CA VAL A 168 6.84 10.15 20.24
C VAL A 168 6.60 9.29 19.00
N LEU A 169 7.64 8.65 18.49
CA LEU A 169 7.53 7.70 17.36
C LEU A 169 6.60 6.53 17.74
N GLY A 170 6.77 5.97 18.93
CA GLY A 170 5.91 4.89 19.45
C GLY A 170 4.43 5.31 19.50
N TRP A 171 4.13 6.52 19.98
CA TRP A 171 2.77 7.04 20.02
C TRP A 171 2.20 7.32 18.61
N ILE A 172 2.99 7.90 17.70
CA ILE A 172 2.56 8.15 16.32
C ILE A 172 2.29 6.84 15.59
N VAL A 173 3.22 5.89 15.66
CA VAL A 173 3.08 4.57 15.02
C VAL A 173 1.92 3.79 15.64
N GLY A 174 1.81 3.76 16.97
CA GLY A 174 0.71 3.12 17.67
C GLY A 174 -0.64 3.76 17.33
N GLY A 175 -0.71 5.08 17.26
CA GLY A 175 -1.90 5.83 16.84
C GLY A 175 -2.31 5.56 15.40
N LEU A 176 -1.36 5.53 14.46
CA LEU A 176 -1.63 5.17 13.05
C LEU A 176 -2.14 3.75 12.91
N ILE A 177 -1.53 2.79 13.61
CA ILE A 177 -1.98 1.40 13.63
C ILE A 177 -3.40 1.30 14.22
N ALA A 178 -3.66 1.95 15.36
CA ALA A 178 -4.96 1.93 16.00
C ALA A 178 -6.03 2.56 15.08
N LEU A 179 -5.70 3.66 14.41
CA LEU A 179 -6.60 4.36 13.49
C LEU A 179 -6.88 3.53 12.23
N THR A 180 -5.86 2.92 11.63
CA THR A 180 -6.02 2.08 10.43
C THR A 180 -6.76 0.79 10.75
N LEU A 181 -6.44 0.11 11.86
CA LEU A 181 -7.16 -1.07 12.32
C LEU A 181 -8.60 -0.72 12.73
N GLY A 182 -8.80 0.38 13.46
CA GLY A 182 -10.12 0.84 13.85
C GLY A 182 -10.99 1.18 12.65
N ALA A 183 -10.46 1.92 11.68
CA ALA A 183 -11.14 2.23 10.43
C ALA A 183 -11.44 0.96 9.60
N TYR A 184 -10.50 0.02 9.54
CA TYR A 184 -10.69 -1.26 8.87
C TYR A 184 -11.80 -2.09 9.55
N ILE A 185 -11.72 -2.29 10.87
CA ILE A 185 -12.73 -3.03 11.64
C ILE A 185 -14.11 -2.37 11.52
N TRP A 186 -14.17 -1.04 11.66
CA TRP A 186 -15.41 -0.28 11.50
C TRP A 186 -16.02 -0.44 10.10
N ARG A 187 -15.19 -0.43 9.05
CA ARG A 187 -15.62 -0.65 7.67
C ARG A 187 -16.10 -2.09 7.44
N VAL A 188 -15.40 -3.09 8.00
CA VAL A 188 -15.80 -4.51 7.93
C VAL A 188 -17.13 -4.75 8.66
N ILE A 189 -17.33 -4.12 9.82
CA ILE A 189 -18.58 -4.26 10.61
C ILE A 189 -19.75 -3.55 9.91
N ARG A 190 -19.52 -2.37 9.35
CA ARG A 190 -20.56 -1.59 8.66
C ARG A 190 -20.79 -1.99 7.20
N TRP A 191 -19.97 -2.89 6.69
CA TRP A 191 -20.13 -3.37 5.33
C TRP A 191 -21.43 -4.15 5.18
N LYS A 192 -22.35 -3.67 4.32
CA LYS A 192 -23.59 -4.34 3.95
C LYS A 192 -23.58 -4.55 2.45
N PRO A 193 -23.89 -5.78 1.96
CA PRO A 193 -24.11 -6.00 0.53
C PRO A 193 -25.22 -5.09 0.02
N ARG A 194 -25.04 -4.55 -1.16
CA ARG A 194 -25.98 -3.56 -1.76
C ARG A 194 -27.39 -4.10 -2.02
N ALA A 195 -27.57 -5.43 -2.00
CA ALA A 195 -28.88 -6.09 -2.13
C ALA A 195 -29.80 -5.85 -0.91
N GLU A 196 -29.26 -5.32 0.19
CA GLU A 196 -30.01 -5.07 1.43
C GLU A 196 -30.13 -3.57 1.76
N ARG A 197 -29.76 -2.69 0.83
CA ARG A 197 -30.00 -1.24 0.88
C ARG A 197 -31.09 -0.89 -0.16
#